data_eec25c0dc24b4c6617363f4aa3f31cf1
#
_entry.id   eec25c0dc24b4c6617363f4aa3f31cf1
#
_cell.length_a   1.000
_cell.length_b   1.000
_cell.length_c   1.000
_cell.angle_alpha   90.00
_cell.angle_beta   90.00
_cell.angle_gamma   90.00
#
_symmetry.space_group_name_H-M   'P 1'
#
loop_
_entity.id
_entity.type
_entity.pdbx_description
1 polymer ?
#
loop_
_entity_poly.entity_id
_entity_poly.type
_entity_poly.pdbx_seq_one_letter_code
_entity_poly.pdbx_strand_id
1 'polypeptide(L)'
;MRPPNPPCPPSPERSAELRRRFAEEARSERPDLSALCLLVGAQADGALDEAGIDAAQIELDELAGRLPFRPGGPRSWAVALRELLGDRCGFRGAPVDYQRLESSLLHEVLRRRRGLPI
;
A
#
# COMPACT_ATOMS: atom_id res chain seq x y z
N MET A 1 -9.61 17.94 -19.11
CA MET A 1 -9.50 17.12 -17.90
C MET A 1 -8.33 17.62 -17.06
N ARG A 2 -8.59 18.05 -15.84
CA ARG A 2 -7.50 18.50 -14.96
C ARG A 2 -6.68 17.30 -14.53
N PRO A 3 -5.34 17.37 -14.56
CA PRO A 3 -4.54 16.36 -13.91
C PRO A 3 -4.87 16.31 -12.42
N PRO A 4 -4.85 15.13 -11.77
CA PRO A 4 -5.05 15.08 -10.34
C PRO A 4 -4.01 15.94 -9.64
N ASN A 5 -4.44 16.71 -8.63
CA ASN A 5 -3.52 17.46 -7.82
C ASN A 5 -2.49 16.52 -7.21
N PRO A 6 -1.21 16.92 -7.18
CA PRO A 6 -0.20 16.11 -6.49
C PRO A 6 -0.57 15.98 -5.01
N PRO A 7 -0.20 14.87 -4.37
CA PRO A 7 -0.42 14.69 -2.95
C PRO A 7 0.14 15.88 -2.16
N CYS A 8 -0.64 16.39 -1.22
CA CYS A 8 -0.24 17.47 -0.34
C CYS A 8 0.18 16.87 1.00
N PRO A 9 1.32 17.27 1.59
CA PRO A 9 1.75 16.75 2.87
C PRO A 9 0.76 17.12 3.99
N PRO A 10 0.70 16.32 5.08
CA PRO A 10 -0.14 16.62 6.23
C PRO A 10 0.36 17.83 7.00
N SER A 11 -0.46 18.32 7.95
CA SER A 11 -0.05 19.37 8.88
C SER A 11 1.19 18.96 9.68
N PRO A 12 1.98 19.93 10.22
CA PRO A 12 3.14 19.60 11.06
C PRO A 12 2.81 18.72 12.25
N GLU A 13 1.67 18.95 12.91
CA GLU A 13 1.21 18.16 14.06
C GLU A 13 0.89 16.72 13.64
N ARG A 14 0.18 16.56 12.54
CA ARG A 14 -0.13 15.24 11.98
C ARG A 14 1.13 14.52 11.55
N SER A 15 2.06 15.22 10.91
CA SER A 15 3.35 14.67 10.49
C SER A 15 4.16 14.14 11.68
N ALA A 16 4.21 14.90 12.79
CA ALA A 16 4.90 14.47 14.00
C ALA A 16 4.26 13.21 14.60
N GLU A 17 2.93 13.15 14.66
CA GLU A 17 2.19 11.98 15.14
C GLU A 17 2.46 10.75 14.27
N LEU A 18 2.45 10.89 12.96
CA LEU A 18 2.73 9.79 12.02
C LEU A 18 4.15 9.25 12.19
N ARG A 19 5.13 10.14 12.39
CA ARG A 19 6.52 9.74 12.64
C ARG A 19 6.66 8.96 13.94
N ARG A 20 5.97 9.42 14.99
CA ARG A 20 5.95 8.74 16.28
C ARG A 20 5.38 7.33 16.14
N ARG A 21 4.24 7.20 15.49
CA ARG A 21 3.58 5.91 15.25
C ARG A 21 4.46 4.98 14.40
N PHE A 22 5.11 5.50 13.39
CA PHE A 22 6.04 4.74 12.56
C PHE A 22 7.19 4.18 13.40
N ALA A 23 7.80 5.02 14.23
CA ALA A 23 8.90 4.60 15.09
C ALA A 23 8.47 3.52 16.09
N GLU A 24 7.28 3.66 16.68
CA GLU A 24 6.72 2.67 17.61
C GLU A 24 6.49 1.32 16.91
N GLU A 25 5.86 1.34 15.74
CA GLU A 25 5.59 0.13 14.97
C GLU A 25 6.89 -0.55 14.50
N ALA A 26 7.85 0.23 14.00
CA ALA A 26 9.12 -0.30 13.53
C ALA A 26 9.95 -0.95 14.64
N ARG A 27 9.77 -0.50 15.90
CA ARG A 27 10.45 -1.05 17.07
C ARG A 27 9.67 -2.17 17.75
N SER A 28 8.47 -2.47 17.33
CA SER A 28 7.68 -3.55 17.91
C SER A 28 8.35 -4.90 17.65
N GLU A 29 7.97 -5.89 18.43
CA GLU A 29 8.52 -7.24 18.30
C GLU A 29 8.24 -7.84 16.93
N ARG A 30 7.10 -7.54 16.36
CA ARG A 30 6.67 -7.99 15.03
C ARG A 30 6.12 -6.84 14.22
N PRO A 31 6.99 -6.04 13.59
CA PRO A 31 6.53 -4.90 12.81
C PRO A 31 5.58 -5.32 11.67
N ASP A 32 4.46 -4.64 11.57
CA ASP A 32 3.51 -4.84 10.48
C ASP A 32 3.93 -4.00 9.28
N LEU A 33 4.41 -4.67 8.23
CA LEU A 33 4.89 -4.00 7.02
C LEU A 33 3.79 -3.17 6.35
N SER A 34 2.56 -3.68 6.29
CA SER A 34 1.45 -2.95 5.67
C SER A 34 1.11 -1.68 6.46
N ALA A 35 1.11 -1.75 7.79
CA ALA A 35 0.91 -0.59 8.64
C ALA A 35 2.00 0.46 8.43
N LEU A 36 3.26 0.05 8.36
CA LEU A 36 4.39 0.96 8.09
C LEU A 36 4.24 1.64 6.72
N CYS A 37 3.88 0.88 5.68
CA CYS A 37 3.67 1.43 4.34
C CYS A 37 2.51 2.43 4.30
N LEU A 38 1.43 2.18 5.03
CA LEU A 38 0.29 3.11 5.10
C LEU A 38 0.66 4.39 5.87
N LEU A 39 1.48 4.29 6.90
CA LEU A 39 2.01 5.48 7.60
C LEU A 39 2.90 6.33 6.68
N VAL A 40 3.73 5.70 5.85
CA VAL A 40 4.50 6.39 4.81
C VAL A 40 3.55 7.09 3.83
N GLY A 41 2.49 6.42 3.40
CA GLY A 41 1.48 6.99 2.52
C GLY A 41 0.80 8.21 3.14
N ALA A 42 0.43 8.15 4.41
CA ALA A 42 -0.18 9.27 5.13
C ALA A 42 0.78 10.45 5.28
N GLN A 43 2.06 10.18 5.44
CA GLN A 43 3.10 11.21 5.53
C GLN A 43 3.27 11.95 4.19
N ALA A 44 3.09 11.27 3.08
CA ALA A 44 3.18 11.85 1.74
C ALA A 44 1.87 12.49 1.27
N ASP A 45 0.74 12.02 1.77
CA ASP A 45 -0.60 12.39 1.32
C ASP A 45 -1.49 12.72 2.51
N GLY A 46 -1.66 14.02 2.79
CA GLY A 46 -2.50 14.52 3.89
C GLY A 46 -3.98 14.19 3.75
N ALA A 47 -4.43 13.78 2.56
CA ALA A 47 -5.81 13.32 2.36
C ALA A 47 -6.04 11.90 2.91
N LEU A 48 -4.98 11.13 3.17
CA LEU A 48 -5.08 9.82 3.80
C LEU A 48 -5.25 9.98 5.30
N ASP A 49 -6.48 9.97 5.76
CA ASP A 49 -6.85 10.07 7.18
C ASP A 49 -6.92 8.69 7.84
N GLU A 50 -7.30 8.66 9.12
CA GLU A 50 -7.41 7.38 9.87
C GLU A 50 -8.43 6.43 9.23
N ALA A 51 -9.56 6.95 8.79
CA ALA A 51 -10.57 6.14 8.10
C ALA A 51 -10.02 5.54 6.80
N GLY A 52 -9.21 6.30 6.07
CA GLY A 52 -8.56 5.84 4.85
C GLY A 52 -7.50 4.76 5.12
N ILE A 53 -6.72 4.91 6.19
CA ILE A 53 -5.75 3.90 6.62
C ILE A 53 -6.47 2.60 6.98
N ASP A 54 -7.54 2.68 7.78
CA ASP A 54 -8.33 1.52 8.18
C ASP A 54 -8.98 0.83 6.97
N ALA A 55 -9.54 1.59 6.04
CA ALA A 55 -10.12 1.06 4.82
C ALA A 55 -9.09 0.32 3.96
N ALA A 56 -7.89 0.87 3.83
CA ALA A 56 -6.80 0.22 3.10
C ALA A 56 -6.36 -1.08 3.78
N GLN A 57 -6.28 -1.08 5.11
CA GLN A 57 -5.92 -2.28 5.87
C GLN A 57 -6.97 -3.38 5.68
N ILE A 58 -8.25 -3.02 5.74
CA ILE A 58 -9.36 -3.96 5.49
C ILE A 58 -9.26 -4.54 4.07
N GLU A 59 -8.98 -3.72 3.07
CA GLU A 59 -8.82 -4.19 1.70
C GLU A 59 -7.66 -5.18 1.56
N LEU A 60 -6.53 -4.91 2.21
CA LEU A 60 -5.39 -5.84 2.24
C LEU A 60 -5.77 -7.17 2.89
N ASP A 61 -6.50 -7.12 4.00
CA ASP A 61 -6.95 -8.32 4.71
C ASP A 61 -7.92 -9.14 3.84
N GLU A 62 -8.81 -8.48 3.11
CA GLU A 62 -9.71 -9.13 2.16
C GLU A 62 -8.95 -9.79 1.02
N LEU A 63 -7.93 -9.12 0.47
CA LEU A 63 -7.06 -9.69 -0.57
C LEU A 63 -6.32 -10.93 -0.04
N ALA A 64 -5.77 -10.85 1.15
CA ALA A 64 -5.10 -11.98 1.80
C ALA A 64 -6.06 -13.16 2.00
N GLY A 65 -7.30 -12.88 2.40
CA GLY A 65 -8.32 -13.91 2.59
C GLY A 65 -8.77 -14.58 1.30
N ARG A 66 -8.58 -13.93 0.16
CA ARG A 66 -8.90 -14.50 -1.16
C ARG A 66 -7.77 -15.36 -1.74
N LEU A 67 -6.59 -15.29 -1.14
CA LEU A 67 -5.46 -16.12 -1.58
C LEU A 67 -5.72 -17.58 -1.19
N PRO A 68 -5.79 -18.51 -2.17
CA PRO A 68 -6.07 -19.90 -1.83
C PRO A 68 -4.88 -20.53 -1.08
N PHE A 69 -5.19 -21.26 -0.01
CA PHE A 69 -4.18 -22.04 0.68
C PHE A 69 -3.70 -23.17 -0.23
N ARG A 70 -2.44 -23.09 -0.65
CA ARG A 70 -1.78 -24.15 -1.43
C ARG A 70 -0.52 -24.55 -0.71
N PRO A 71 -0.44 -25.79 -0.17
CA PRO A 71 0.82 -26.28 0.37
C PRO A 71 1.85 -26.37 -0.76
N GLY A 72 3.01 -25.77 -0.54
CA GLY A 72 4.07 -25.75 -1.55
C GLY A 72 5.16 -24.76 -1.20
N GLY A 73 6.21 -24.75 -2.02
CA GLY A 73 7.34 -23.85 -1.84
C GLY A 73 7.08 -22.43 -2.33
N PRO A 74 8.11 -21.56 -2.26
CA PRO A 74 7.98 -20.15 -2.65
C PRO A 74 7.46 -19.95 -4.07
N ARG A 75 7.79 -20.81 -5.01
CA ARG A 75 7.32 -20.74 -6.40
C ARG A 75 5.80 -20.92 -6.49
N SER A 76 5.24 -21.85 -5.74
CA SER A 76 3.79 -22.07 -5.70
C SER A 76 3.05 -20.83 -5.17
N TRP A 77 3.57 -20.22 -4.13
CA TRP A 77 3.01 -18.99 -3.58
C TRP A 77 3.13 -17.82 -4.55
N ALA A 78 4.25 -17.70 -5.26
CA ALA A 78 4.46 -16.66 -6.26
C ALA A 78 3.45 -16.78 -7.41
N VAL A 79 3.18 -18.00 -7.88
CA VAL A 79 2.17 -18.27 -8.91
C VAL A 79 0.78 -17.88 -8.40
N ALA A 80 0.42 -18.27 -7.18
CA ALA A 80 -0.88 -17.96 -6.58
C ALA A 80 -1.08 -16.45 -6.44
N LEU A 81 -0.05 -15.72 -6.00
CA LEU A 81 -0.07 -14.26 -5.89
C LEU A 81 -0.24 -13.59 -7.26
N ARG A 82 0.49 -14.05 -8.27
CA ARG A 82 0.36 -13.53 -9.63
C ARG A 82 -1.06 -13.72 -10.18
N GLU A 83 -1.63 -14.89 -9.98
CA GLU A 83 -2.99 -15.19 -10.43
C GLU A 83 -4.02 -14.33 -9.72
N LEU A 84 -3.90 -14.16 -8.40
CA LEU A 84 -4.83 -13.32 -7.63
C LEU A 84 -4.65 -11.83 -7.94
N LEU A 85 -3.46 -11.30 -7.76
CA LEU A 85 -3.23 -9.86 -7.86
C LEU A 85 -3.16 -9.39 -9.31
N GLY A 86 -2.48 -10.11 -10.18
CA GLY A 86 -2.33 -9.73 -11.59
C GLY A 86 -3.55 -10.07 -12.42
N ASP A 87 -3.92 -11.35 -12.49
CA ASP A 87 -4.95 -11.82 -13.41
C ASP A 87 -6.37 -11.48 -12.93
N ARG A 88 -6.68 -11.68 -11.67
CA ARG A 88 -8.03 -11.44 -11.13
C ARG A 88 -8.27 -10.00 -10.69
N CYS A 89 -7.31 -9.39 -10.00
CA CYS A 89 -7.46 -8.05 -9.44
C CYS A 89 -6.93 -6.94 -10.36
N GLY A 90 -6.17 -7.28 -11.38
CA GLY A 90 -5.70 -6.33 -12.38
C GLY A 90 -4.56 -5.43 -11.92
N PHE A 91 -3.82 -5.81 -10.87
CA PHE A 91 -2.63 -5.06 -10.47
C PHE A 91 -1.55 -5.19 -11.54
N ARG A 92 -0.99 -4.06 -11.94
CA ARG A 92 0.06 -4.00 -12.96
C ARG A 92 0.97 -2.80 -12.76
N GLY A 93 2.11 -2.81 -13.41
CA GLY A 93 3.02 -1.67 -13.48
C GLY A 93 3.58 -1.53 -14.89
N ALA A 94 3.93 -0.30 -15.26
CA ALA A 94 4.57 0.02 -16.51
C ALA A 94 5.77 0.94 -16.26
N PRO A 95 6.75 1.07 -17.18
CA PRO A 95 7.91 1.93 -16.95
C PRO A 95 7.55 3.37 -16.58
N VAL A 96 6.44 3.92 -17.08
CA VAL A 96 5.97 5.27 -16.72
C VAL A 96 5.61 5.38 -15.22
N ASP A 97 5.27 4.28 -14.57
CA ASP A 97 4.88 4.30 -13.15
C ASP A 97 6.08 4.59 -12.22
N TYR A 98 7.32 4.38 -12.67
CA TYR A 98 8.51 4.75 -11.90
C TYR A 98 8.63 6.26 -11.66
N GLN A 99 8.02 7.08 -12.50
CA GLN A 99 8.11 8.55 -12.41
C GLN A 99 6.98 9.15 -11.57
N ARG A 100 6.10 8.32 -11.02
CA ARG A 100 4.95 8.78 -10.24
C ARG A 100 5.12 8.42 -8.77
N LEU A 101 5.02 9.42 -7.90
CA LEU A 101 5.05 9.20 -6.46
C LEU A 101 3.96 8.22 -6.02
N GLU A 102 2.76 8.33 -6.58
CA GLU A 102 1.60 7.50 -6.26
C GLU A 102 1.89 6.00 -6.44
N SER A 103 2.80 5.64 -7.33
CA SER A 103 3.18 4.25 -7.57
C SER A 103 3.95 3.62 -6.41
N SER A 104 4.47 4.43 -5.49
CA SER A 104 5.18 4.00 -4.28
C SER A 104 4.32 4.09 -3.01
N LEU A 105 3.09 4.60 -3.11
CA LEU A 105 2.20 4.77 -1.97
C LEU A 105 1.15 3.66 -1.96
N LEU A 106 1.17 2.82 -0.94
CA LEU A 106 0.35 1.60 -0.88
C LEU A 106 -1.14 1.88 -1.07
N HIS A 107 -1.71 2.91 -0.42
CA HIS A 107 -3.12 3.25 -0.57
C HIS A 107 -3.49 3.65 -2.01
N GLU A 108 -2.58 4.33 -2.71
CA GLU A 108 -2.77 4.71 -4.11
C GLU A 108 -2.64 3.51 -5.05
N VAL A 109 -1.70 2.60 -4.77
CA VAL A 109 -1.57 1.34 -5.51
C VAL A 109 -2.85 0.50 -5.39
N LEU A 110 -3.41 0.40 -4.20
CA LEU A 110 -4.67 -0.31 -3.97
C LEU A 110 -5.83 0.31 -4.76
N ARG A 111 -5.93 1.63 -4.74
CA ARG A 111 -7.01 2.35 -5.43
C ARG A 111 -6.88 2.26 -6.96
N ARG A 112 -5.67 2.43 -7.47
CA ARG A 112 -5.41 2.51 -8.91
C ARG A 112 -5.13 1.18 -9.56
N ARG A 113 -4.80 0.14 -8.78
CA ARG A 113 -4.34 -1.16 -9.26
C ARG A 113 -3.07 -1.03 -10.11
N ARG A 114 -2.28 0.00 -9.87
CA ARG A 114 -1.01 0.26 -10.55
C ARG A 114 0.05 0.64 -9.53
N GLY A 115 1.24 0.11 -9.71
CA GLY A 115 2.37 0.38 -8.86
C GLY A 115 3.68 0.18 -9.61
N LEU A 116 4.78 0.16 -8.87
CA LEU A 116 6.09 -0.12 -9.47
C LEU A 116 6.12 -1.55 -10.01
N PRO A 117 6.63 -1.76 -11.23
CA PRO A 117 6.83 -3.11 -11.76
C PRO A 117 8.05 -3.75 -11.08
N ILE A 118 7.80 -4.66 -10.16
CA ILE A 118 8.81 -5.43 -9.41
C ILE A 118 8.55 -6.92 -9.53
#